data_d6b93c1230fb56135cdd4c12f08d9eab
#
_entry.id   d6b93c1230fb56135cdd4c12f08d9eab
#
_cell.length_a   1.000
_cell.length_b   1.000
_cell.length_c   1.000
_cell.angle_alpha   90.00
_cell.angle_beta   90.00
_cell.angle_gamma   90.00
#
_symmetry.space_group_name_H-M   'P 1'
#
loop_
_entity.id
_entity.type
_entity.pdbx_description
1 polymer ?
#
loop_
_entity_poly.entity_id
_entity_poly.type
_entity_poly.pdbx_seq_one_letter_code
_entity_poly.pdbx_strand_id
1 'polypeptide(L)'
;MKYIVTGGAGFVGSHLVKLLVKEGHQVTVIDNLHTGKKENLKSVIQQITFNKIDIRNYKELEKIIKNVDGVFHQAALTVVQDSFKNPQEYNDVNVGGTENIFKLAQKNNFKVAYASSSSVYGHQEKVPIIE
;
A
#
# COMPACT_ATOMS: atom_id res chain seq x y z
N MET A 1 3.75 17.67 4.76
CA MET A 1 4.29 16.80 3.71
C MET A 1 3.15 16.14 2.95
N LYS A 2 3.41 15.63 1.74
CA LYS A 2 2.41 14.95 0.89
C LYS A 2 2.72 13.46 0.82
N TYR A 3 1.83 12.64 1.32
CA TYR A 3 2.02 11.19 1.33
C TYR A 3 0.93 10.47 0.53
N ILE A 4 1.33 9.35 -0.05
CA ILE A 4 0.41 8.37 -0.63
C ILE A 4 0.38 7.13 0.26
N VAL A 5 -0.80 6.57 0.48
CA VAL A 5 -0.99 5.28 1.13
C VAL A 5 -1.69 4.35 0.15
N THR A 6 -0.98 3.36 -0.39
CA THR A 6 -1.61 2.30 -1.16
C THR A 6 -2.20 1.26 -0.21
N GLY A 7 -3.34 0.66 -0.56
CA GLY A 7 -4.08 -0.18 0.39
C GLY A 7 -4.66 0.58 1.58
N GLY A 8 -4.85 1.90 1.42
CA GLY A 8 -5.26 2.79 2.51
C GLY A 8 -6.69 2.59 3.00
N ALA A 9 -7.54 1.83 2.30
CA ALA A 9 -8.86 1.43 2.77
C ALA A 9 -8.87 0.08 3.52
N GLY A 10 -7.72 -0.60 3.59
CA GLY A 10 -7.52 -1.81 4.38
C GLY A 10 -7.40 -1.52 5.87
N PHE A 11 -7.21 -2.57 6.68
CA PHE A 11 -7.10 -2.43 8.14
C PHE A 11 -5.89 -1.58 8.54
N VAL A 12 -4.68 -2.00 8.22
CA VAL A 12 -3.44 -1.28 8.57
C VAL A 12 -3.40 0.09 7.89
N GLY A 13 -3.65 0.11 6.57
CA GLY A 13 -3.60 1.34 5.77
C GLY A 13 -4.53 2.44 6.28
N SER A 14 -5.74 2.09 6.72
CA SER A 14 -6.70 3.09 7.22
C SER A 14 -6.29 3.72 8.55
N HIS A 15 -5.62 2.96 9.42
CA HIS A 15 -5.06 3.52 10.66
C HIS A 15 -3.88 4.44 10.38
N LEU A 16 -3.02 4.07 9.43
CA LEU A 16 -1.91 4.92 8.98
C LEU A 16 -2.42 6.22 8.35
N VAL A 17 -3.43 6.14 7.48
CA VAL A 17 -4.08 7.32 6.89
C VAL A 17 -4.58 8.28 7.97
N LYS A 18 -5.30 7.76 8.98
CA LYS A 18 -5.81 8.57 10.10
C LYS A 18 -4.69 9.23 10.90
N LEU A 19 -3.59 8.51 11.15
CA LEU A 19 -2.42 9.05 11.84
C LEU A 19 -1.79 10.18 11.04
N LEU A 20 -1.52 9.98 9.75
CA LEU A 20 -0.92 10.99 8.88
C LEU A 20 -1.78 12.27 8.77
N VAL A 21 -3.11 12.12 8.69
CA VAL A 21 -4.03 13.26 8.70
C VAL A 21 -3.98 13.99 10.05
N LYS A 22 -3.97 13.26 11.17
CA LYS A 22 -3.84 13.84 12.52
C LYS A 22 -2.55 14.65 12.69
N GLU A 23 -1.45 14.18 12.08
CA GLU A 23 -0.15 14.86 12.09
C GLU A 23 -0.08 16.03 11.07
N GLY A 24 -1.19 16.40 10.43
CA GLY A 24 -1.28 17.56 9.54
C GLY A 24 -0.70 17.33 8.13
N HIS A 25 -0.57 16.09 7.70
CA HIS A 25 -0.06 15.77 6.36
C HIS A 25 -1.19 15.74 5.32
N GLN A 26 -0.84 16.07 4.08
CA GLN A 26 -1.74 15.84 2.93
C GLN A 26 -1.65 14.37 2.53
N VAL A 27 -2.79 13.68 2.53
CA VAL A 27 -2.83 12.24 2.27
C VAL A 27 -3.67 11.92 1.05
N THR A 28 -3.07 11.18 0.13
CA THR A 28 -3.78 10.56 -1.00
C THR A 28 -3.83 9.05 -0.77
N VAL A 29 -5.01 8.48 -0.85
CA VAL A 29 -5.24 7.04 -0.75
C VAL A 29 -5.40 6.44 -2.14
N ILE A 30 -4.73 5.34 -2.40
CA ILE A 30 -4.88 4.48 -3.58
C ILE A 30 -5.31 3.10 -3.10
N ASP A 31 -6.50 2.65 -3.52
CA ASP A 31 -7.04 1.35 -3.14
C ASP A 31 -8.03 0.88 -4.21
N ASN A 32 -7.99 -0.38 -4.60
CA ASN A 32 -8.94 -0.93 -5.57
C ASN A 32 -10.24 -1.42 -4.93
N LEU A 33 -10.32 -1.43 -3.59
CA LEU A 33 -11.43 -1.90 -2.78
C LEU A 33 -11.72 -3.41 -2.95
N HIS A 34 -10.69 -4.21 -3.26
CA HIS A 34 -10.83 -5.67 -3.33
C HIS A 34 -11.18 -6.25 -1.93
N THR A 35 -10.42 -5.87 -0.91
CA THR A 35 -10.68 -6.22 0.50
C THR A 35 -10.90 -4.98 1.37
N GLY A 36 -10.35 -3.84 0.97
CA GLY A 36 -10.50 -2.56 1.65
C GLY A 36 -11.93 -2.02 1.56
N LYS A 37 -12.34 -1.24 2.56
CA LYS A 37 -13.68 -0.63 2.65
C LYS A 37 -13.56 0.87 2.89
N LYS A 38 -14.30 1.68 2.13
CA LYS A 38 -14.33 3.14 2.32
C LYS A 38 -14.78 3.55 3.74
N GLU A 39 -15.61 2.71 4.37
CA GLU A 39 -16.08 2.91 5.73
C GLU A 39 -14.94 3.02 6.74
N ASN A 40 -13.81 2.34 6.49
CA ASN A 40 -12.62 2.43 7.34
C ASN A 40 -12.02 3.84 7.36
N LEU A 41 -12.31 4.66 6.34
CA LEU A 41 -11.83 6.04 6.17
C LEU A 41 -12.87 7.10 6.53
N LYS A 42 -14.08 6.70 6.98
CA LYS A 42 -15.21 7.60 7.21
C LYS A 42 -14.85 8.84 8.02
N SER A 43 -14.05 8.70 9.08
CA SER A 43 -13.68 9.81 9.97
C SER A 43 -12.75 10.86 9.34
N VAL A 44 -12.07 10.53 8.26
CA VAL A 44 -11.10 11.40 7.60
C VAL A 44 -11.37 11.61 6.11
N ILE A 45 -12.47 11.09 5.58
CA ILE A 45 -12.76 11.06 4.14
C ILE A 45 -12.77 12.46 3.49
N GLN A 46 -13.17 13.48 4.22
CA GLN A 46 -13.20 14.87 3.77
C GLN A 46 -11.81 15.54 3.78
N GLN A 47 -10.83 14.91 4.42
CA GLN A 47 -9.49 15.44 4.62
C GLN A 47 -8.45 14.76 3.70
N ILE A 48 -8.87 13.79 2.92
CA ILE A 48 -8.00 12.99 2.04
C ILE A 48 -8.46 13.04 0.59
N THR A 49 -7.55 12.74 -0.33
CA THR A 49 -7.90 12.42 -1.72
C THR A 49 -7.97 10.91 -1.87
N PHE A 50 -9.11 10.37 -2.28
CA PHE A 50 -9.28 8.93 -2.49
C PHE A 50 -9.34 8.62 -3.99
N ASN A 51 -8.48 7.69 -4.43
CA ASN A 51 -8.45 7.19 -5.81
C ASN A 51 -8.68 5.67 -5.81
N LYS A 52 -9.74 5.24 -6.51
CA LYS A 52 -9.99 3.81 -6.72
C LYS A 52 -9.17 3.32 -7.89
N ILE A 53 -7.94 2.87 -7.61
CA ILE A 53 -6.97 2.42 -8.61
C ILE A 53 -6.32 1.11 -8.14
N ASP A 54 -6.11 0.19 -9.07
CA ASP A 54 -5.33 -1.02 -8.87
C ASP A 54 -3.84 -0.71 -9.06
N ILE A 55 -2.99 -1.16 -8.15
CA ILE A 55 -1.53 -0.92 -8.21
C ILE A 55 -0.84 -1.55 -9.42
N ARG A 56 -1.50 -2.49 -10.10
CA ARG A 56 -1.02 -3.05 -11.38
C ARG A 56 -1.13 -2.05 -12.54
N ASN A 57 -1.98 -1.03 -12.42
CA ASN A 57 -2.17 -0.03 -13.47
C ASN A 57 -1.14 1.10 -13.40
N TYR A 58 0.05 0.85 -13.94
CA TYR A 58 1.17 1.82 -13.93
C TYR A 58 0.77 3.20 -14.47
N LYS A 59 0.01 3.25 -15.58
CA LYS A 59 -0.36 4.52 -16.24
C LYS A 59 -1.24 5.39 -15.36
N GLU A 60 -2.15 4.80 -14.59
CA GLU A 60 -2.99 5.55 -13.65
C GLU A 60 -2.21 5.96 -12.40
N LEU A 61 -1.37 5.08 -11.87
CA LEU A 61 -0.48 5.42 -10.76
C LEU A 61 0.43 6.60 -11.13
N GLU A 62 1.02 6.60 -12.31
CA GLU A 62 1.91 7.66 -12.78
C GLU A 62 1.24 9.04 -12.85
N LYS A 63 -0.07 9.09 -13.12
CA LYS A 63 -0.83 10.36 -13.10
C LYS A 63 -0.98 10.93 -11.69
N ILE A 64 -1.12 10.06 -10.69
CA ILE A 64 -1.41 10.43 -9.30
C ILE A 64 -0.14 10.60 -8.48
N ILE A 65 0.86 9.72 -8.68
CA ILE A 65 2.09 9.69 -7.90
C ILE A 65 3.08 10.71 -8.48
N LYS A 66 2.82 11.99 -8.22
CA LYS A 66 3.66 13.11 -8.64
C LYS A 66 3.82 14.11 -7.51
N ASN A 67 5.04 14.65 -7.36
CA ASN A 67 5.33 15.70 -6.37
C ASN A 67 4.91 15.29 -4.95
N VAL A 68 5.24 14.06 -4.55
CA VAL A 68 4.99 13.50 -3.23
C VAL A 68 6.29 13.31 -2.48
N ASP A 69 6.25 13.43 -1.16
CA ASP A 69 7.42 13.26 -0.29
C ASP A 69 7.69 11.77 -0.01
N GLY A 70 6.64 10.95 -0.06
CA GLY A 70 6.79 9.51 0.14
C GLY A 70 5.50 8.72 -0.09
N VAL A 71 5.70 7.40 -0.21
CA VAL A 71 4.62 6.41 -0.35
C VAL A 71 4.73 5.37 0.76
N PHE A 72 3.64 5.16 1.48
CA PHE A 72 3.45 4.01 2.35
C PHE A 72 2.74 2.92 1.56
N HIS A 73 3.47 1.87 1.24
CA HIS A 73 2.95 0.79 0.39
C HIS A 73 2.42 -0.36 1.24
N GLN A 74 1.08 -0.40 1.40
CA GLN A 74 0.34 -1.39 2.19
C GLN A 74 -0.57 -2.29 1.33
N ALA A 75 -0.69 -1.99 0.03
CA ALA A 75 -1.53 -2.77 -0.88
C ALA A 75 -0.90 -4.13 -1.17
N ALA A 76 -1.60 -5.20 -0.83
CA ALA A 76 -1.21 -6.57 -1.11
C ALA A 76 -2.42 -7.51 -1.02
N LEU A 77 -2.33 -8.67 -1.67
CA LEU A 77 -3.18 -9.83 -1.39
C LEU A 77 -2.49 -10.66 -0.31
N THR A 78 -3.21 -10.98 0.79
CA THR A 78 -2.60 -11.52 2.01
C THR A 78 -3.18 -12.87 2.45
N VAL A 79 -4.21 -13.41 1.76
CA VAL A 79 -4.83 -14.68 2.11
C VAL A 79 -4.04 -15.84 1.53
N VAL A 80 -3.28 -16.53 2.38
CA VAL A 80 -2.37 -17.62 1.94
C VAL A 80 -3.08 -18.71 1.17
N GLN A 81 -4.26 -19.18 1.64
CA GLN A 81 -5.02 -20.23 0.97
C GLN A 81 -5.43 -19.86 -0.46
N ASP A 82 -5.74 -18.59 -0.70
CA ASP A 82 -6.15 -18.11 -2.02
C ASP A 82 -4.94 -17.98 -2.96
N SER A 83 -3.74 -17.75 -2.42
CA SER A 83 -2.52 -17.71 -3.23
C SER A 83 -2.20 -19.05 -3.91
N PHE A 84 -2.57 -20.17 -3.29
CA PHE A 84 -2.44 -21.50 -3.91
C PHE A 84 -3.43 -21.73 -5.05
N LYS A 85 -4.61 -21.08 -4.98
CA LYS A 85 -5.64 -21.18 -6.03
C LYS A 85 -5.35 -20.25 -7.19
N ASN A 86 -4.82 -19.06 -6.89
CA ASN A 86 -4.61 -17.98 -7.86
C ASN A 86 -3.17 -17.43 -7.78
N PRO A 87 -2.12 -18.25 -7.94
CA PRO A 87 -0.73 -17.84 -7.74
C PRO A 87 -0.31 -16.70 -8.67
N GLN A 88 -0.82 -16.69 -9.91
CA GLN A 88 -0.51 -15.65 -10.88
C GLN A 88 -1.04 -14.29 -10.43
N GLU A 89 -2.28 -14.20 -9.94
CA GLU A 89 -2.85 -12.95 -9.45
C GLU A 89 -2.07 -12.40 -8.25
N TYR A 90 -1.66 -13.28 -7.33
CA TYR A 90 -0.84 -12.88 -6.18
C TYR A 90 0.52 -12.35 -6.62
N ASN A 91 1.15 -12.98 -7.62
CA ASN A 91 2.40 -12.49 -8.20
C ASN A 91 2.20 -11.13 -8.89
N ASP A 92 1.15 -11.00 -9.72
CA ASP A 92 0.87 -9.78 -10.46
C ASP A 92 0.60 -8.59 -9.51
N VAL A 93 -0.12 -8.82 -8.41
CA VAL A 93 -0.42 -7.78 -7.42
C VAL A 93 0.80 -7.51 -6.54
N ASN A 94 1.30 -8.54 -5.85
CA ASN A 94 2.29 -8.36 -4.77
C ASN A 94 3.70 -8.08 -5.32
N VAL A 95 4.04 -8.62 -6.48
CA VAL A 95 5.33 -8.35 -7.14
C VAL A 95 5.17 -7.25 -8.18
N GLY A 96 4.36 -7.47 -9.21
CA GLY A 96 4.19 -6.51 -10.31
C GLY A 96 3.68 -5.15 -9.86
N GLY A 97 2.67 -5.13 -8.96
CA GLY A 97 2.15 -3.90 -8.37
C GLY A 97 3.20 -3.15 -7.54
N THR A 98 3.98 -3.87 -6.73
CA THR A 98 5.07 -3.30 -5.94
C THR A 98 6.19 -2.75 -6.83
N GLU A 99 6.56 -3.46 -7.89
CA GLU A 99 7.53 -2.96 -8.88
C GLU A 99 7.10 -1.64 -9.50
N ASN A 100 5.80 -1.46 -9.79
CA ASN A 100 5.27 -0.21 -10.32
C ASN A 100 5.51 0.95 -9.35
N ILE A 101 5.32 0.73 -8.04
CA ILE A 101 5.58 1.75 -7.01
C ILE A 101 7.08 2.09 -6.97
N PHE A 102 7.96 1.10 -6.99
CA PHE A 102 9.41 1.35 -6.97
C PHE A 102 9.91 2.02 -8.25
N LYS A 103 9.39 1.67 -9.43
CA LYS A 103 9.70 2.35 -10.69
C LYS A 103 9.31 3.83 -10.63
N LEU A 104 8.15 4.13 -10.06
CA LEU A 104 7.70 5.53 -9.87
C LEU A 104 8.53 6.25 -8.81
N ALA A 105 8.95 5.58 -7.74
CA ALA A 105 9.83 6.15 -6.73
C ALA A 105 11.18 6.54 -7.31
N GLN A 106 11.78 5.67 -8.10
CA GLN A 106 13.03 5.95 -8.81
C GLN A 106 12.88 7.13 -9.80
N LYS A 107 11.78 7.14 -10.57
CA LYS A 107 11.51 8.18 -11.57
C LYS A 107 11.29 9.55 -10.95
N ASN A 108 10.62 9.63 -9.82
CA ASN A 108 10.17 10.89 -9.19
C ASN A 108 10.93 11.22 -7.90
N ASN A 109 11.93 10.43 -7.51
CA ASN A 109 12.82 10.61 -6.37
C ASN A 109 12.08 10.80 -5.02
N PHE A 110 11.14 9.91 -4.70
CA PHE A 110 10.49 9.87 -3.38
C PHE A 110 10.85 8.61 -2.59
N LYS A 111 10.63 8.63 -1.28
CA LYS A 111 10.88 7.48 -0.40
C LYS A 111 9.68 6.54 -0.35
N VAL A 112 9.96 5.24 -0.19
CA VAL A 112 8.92 4.21 -0.01
C VAL A 112 9.12 3.51 1.32
N ALA A 113 8.09 3.51 2.17
CA ALA A 113 7.97 2.61 3.30
C ALA A 113 7.12 1.43 2.85
N TYR A 114 7.73 0.27 2.75
CA TYR A 114 7.13 -0.96 2.24
C TYR A 114 6.82 -1.94 3.37
N ALA A 115 5.59 -2.44 3.41
CA ALA A 115 5.22 -3.51 4.33
C ALA A 115 5.67 -4.85 3.76
N SER A 116 6.68 -5.44 4.39
CA SER A 116 7.16 -6.79 4.08
C SER A 116 6.35 -7.85 4.86
N SER A 117 6.85 -9.06 4.94
CA SER A 117 6.23 -10.19 5.64
C SER A 117 7.24 -10.88 6.55
N SER A 118 6.78 -11.39 7.69
CA SER A 118 7.59 -12.25 8.55
C SER A 118 8.12 -13.51 7.83
N SER A 119 7.49 -13.89 6.73
CA SER A 119 7.95 -15.03 5.90
C SER A 119 9.34 -14.83 5.30
N VAL A 120 9.85 -13.60 5.24
CA VAL A 120 11.23 -13.33 4.75
C VAL A 120 12.31 -13.94 5.65
N TYR A 121 11.99 -14.18 6.93
CA TYR A 121 12.93 -14.81 7.87
C TYR A 121 13.07 -16.35 7.67
N GLY A 122 12.17 -16.96 6.90
CA GLY A 122 12.16 -18.39 6.68
C GLY A 122 11.86 -19.22 7.94
N HIS A 123 12.31 -20.47 7.94
CA HIS A 123 12.20 -21.34 9.11
C HIS A 123 13.26 -20.96 10.16
N GLN A 124 12.80 -20.70 11.39
CA GLN A 124 13.68 -20.35 12.52
C GLN A 124 13.52 -21.37 13.64
N GLU A 125 14.64 -21.87 14.15
CA GLU A 125 14.66 -22.81 15.30
C GLU A 125 14.47 -22.08 16.64
N LYS A 126 14.89 -20.79 16.70
CA LYS A 126 14.75 -19.96 17.91
C LYS A 126 13.54 -19.05 17.83
N VAL A 127 12.76 -19.03 18.89
CA VAL A 127 11.63 -18.12 19.08
C VAL A 127 11.79 -17.34 20.40
N PRO A 128 11.39 -16.07 20.47
CA PRO A 128 10.85 -15.25 19.37
C PRO A 128 11.90 -14.94 18.29
N ILE A 129 11.42 -14.73 17.06
CA ILE A 129 12.28 -14.25 15.97
C ILE A 129 12.64 -12.79 16.27
N ILE A 130 13.93 -12.49 16.26
CA ILE A 130 14.47 -11.13 16.47
C ILE A 130 15.14 -10.63 15.19
N GLU A 131 15.04 -9.33 14.94
CA GLU A 131 15.69 -8.65 13.82
C GLU A 131 17.21 -8.57 13.99
#